data_ea42ea157338c8ff25b61b7bd9e8c70e
#
_entry.id   ea42ea157338c8ff25b61b7bd9e8c70e
#
_cell.length_a   1.000
_cell.length_b   1.000
_cell.length_c   1.000
_cell.angle_alpha   90.00
_cell.angle_beta   90.00
_cell.angle_gamma   90.00
#
_symmetry.space_group_name_H-M   'P 1'
#
loop_
_entity.id
_entity.type
_entity.pdbx_description
1 polymer ?
#
loop_
_entity_poly.entity_id
_entity_poly.type
_entity_poly.pdbx_seq_one_letter_code
_entity_poly.pdbx_strand_id
1 'polypeptide(L)'
;MVLKEKADVVISNGLVFHSAHLTIEAPSVVRLRRYVHVPYRPHAPLTRRAVFARDLSTCQYCGAAAENLDHVIPRSRGGLHAWENVVASCRKCNARKEDRTPHEAGFSLLRQPYAPRDGFHLTLGRIEPGWELYLAS
;
A
#
# COMPACT_ATOMS: atom_id res chain seq x y z
N MET A 1 -22.01 -2.24 -5.00
CA MET A 1 -21.99 -3.40 -5.95
C MET A 1 -23.03 -4.43 -5.56
N VAL A 2 -23.10 -4.86 -4.30
CA VAL A 2 -24.13 -5.84 -3.81
C VAL A 2 -25.53 -5.30 -4.01
N LEU A 3 -25.84 -4.08 -3.57
CA LEU A 3 -27.16 -3.42 -3.73
C LEU A 3 -27.63 -3.27 -5.19
N LYS A 4 -26.72 -3.36 -6.18
CA LYS A 4 -27.05 -3.32 -7.61
C LYS A 4 -27.08 -4.71 -8.25
N GLU A 5 -27.14 -5.77 -7.43
CA GLU A 5 -27.11 -7.17 -7.85
C GLU A 5 -25.95 -7.56 -8.77
N LYS A 6 -24.82 -6.86 -8.65
CA LYS A 6 -23.61 -7.14 -9.43
C LYS A 6 -22.64 -8.08 -8.71
N ALA A 7 -22.89 -8.34 -7.42
CA ALA A 7 -22.08 -9.22 -6.60
C ALA A 7 -22.91 -9.89 -5.52
N ASP A 8 -22.54 -11.11 -5.17
CA ASP A 8 -23.08 -11.88 -4.04
C ASP A 8 -22.15 -11.73 -2.84
N VAL A 9 -22.71 -11.67 -1.64
CA VAL A 9 -21.94 -11.70 -0.39
C VAL A 9 -21.52 -13.14 -0.13
N VAL A 10 -20.23 -13.37 0.08
CA VAL A 10 -19.66 -14.68 0.41
C VAL A 10 -19.38 -14.76 1.91
N ILE A 11 -18.75 -13.72 2.45
CA ILE A 11 -18.48 -13.59 3.88
C ILE A 11 -18.89 -12.19 4.34
N SER A 12 -19.53 -12.12 5.51
CA SER A 12 -19.84 -10.88 6.22
C SER A 12 -18.91 -10.72 7.44
N ASN A 13 -18.61 -9.48 7.83
CA ASN A 13 -17.81 -9.21 9.03
C ASN A 13 -18.66 -8.93 10.28
N GLY A 14 -19.98 -9.10 10.20
CA GLY A 14 -20.91 -8.88 11.31
C GLY A 14 -21.22 -7.40 11.61
N LEU A 15 -20.61 -6.44 10.94
CA LEU A 15 -20.96 -5.04 11.08
C LEU A 15 -22.25 -4.73 10.30
N VAL A 16 -23.19 -4.07 10.95
CA VAL A 16 -24.48 -3.71 10.35
C VAL A 16 -24.56 -2.20 10.19
N PHE A 17 -24.85 -1.77 8.97
CA PHE A 17 -25.12 -0.36 8.66
C PHE A 17 -26.62 -0.14 8.49
N HIS A 18 -27.12 0.89 9.14
CA HIS A 18 -28.51 1.31 9.08
C HIS A 18 -28.64 2.66 8.37
N SER A 19 -29.64 2.76 7.53
CA SER A 19 -30.15 4.03 6.99
C SER A 19 -31.65 4.12 7.20
N ALA A 20 -32.26 5.24 6.83
CA ALA A 20 -33.71 5.45 7.00
C ALA A 20 -34.56 4.34 6.31
N HIS A 21 -34.05 3.72 5.26
CA HIS A 21 -34.81 2.76 4.43
C HIS A 21 -34.10 1.43 4.21
N LEU A 22 -32.90 1.24 4.78
CA LEU A 22 -32.09 0.06 4.48
C LEU A 22 -31.23 -0.33 5.67
N THR A 23 -31.23 -1.61 5.97
CA THR A 23 -30.25 -2.22 6.88
C THR A 23 -29.42 -3.19 6.06
N ILE A 24 -28.09 -3.06 6.09
CA ILE A 24 -27.19 -3.91 5.35
C ILE A 24 -26.03 -4.35 6.25
N GLU A 25 -25.75 -5.64 6.22
CA GLU A 25 -24.55 -6.20 6.83
C GLU A 25 -23.33 -5.95 5.92
N ALA A 26 -22.22 -5.51 6.50
CA ALA A 26 -21.02 -5.19 5.75
C ALA A 26 -20.40 -6.46 5.16
N PRO A 27 -20.29 -6.59 3.85
CA PRO A 27 -19.61 -7.71 3.24
C PRO A 27 -18.09 -7.60 3.43
N SER A 28 -17.47 -8.67 3.88
CA SER A 28 -16.02 -8.83 3.96
C SER A 28 -15.45 -9.44 2.68
N VAL A 29 -16.18 -10.41 2.10
CA VAL A 29 -15.84 -11.01 0.82
C VAL A 29 -17.09 -11.01 -0.07
N VAL A 30 -16.92 -10.58 -1.32
CA VAL A 30 -17.98 -10.60 -2.34
C VAL A 30 -17.49 -11.31 -3.60
N ARG A 31 -18.38 -12.07 -4.23
CA ARG A 31 -18.18 -12.70 -5.53
C ARG A 31 -18.92 -11.92 -6.60
N LEU A 32 -18.22 -11.51 -7.65
CA LEU A 32 -18.88 -10.87 -8.81
C LEU A 32 -19.75 -11.87 -9.58
N ARG A 33 -20.96 -11.47 -9.94
CA ARG A 33 -21.86 -12.29 -10.78
C ARG A 33 -21.44 -12.36 -12.23
N ARG A 34 -20.67 -11.40 -12.70
CA ARG A 34 -20.10 -11.36 -14.04
C ARG A 34 -18.60 -11.22 -13.96
N TYR A 35 -17.89 -11.91 -14.82
CA TYR A 35 -16.46 -11.74 -14.99
C TYR A 35 -16.16 -10.31 -15.42
N VAL A 36 -15.21 -9.68 -14.75
CA VAL A 36 -14.69 -8.36 -15.11
C VAL A 36 -13.24 -8.53 -15.50
N HIS A 37 -12.92 -8.26 -16.76
CA HIS A 37 -11.54 -8.21 -17.18
C HIS A 37 -10.86 -7.00 -16.52
N VAL A 38 -9.95 -7.29 -15.59
CA VAL A 38 -9.09 -6.27 -14.98
C VAL A 38 -7.80 -6.28 -15.78
N PRO A 39 -7.43 -5.17 -16.45
CA PRO A 39 -6.19 -5.13 -17.20
C PRO A 39 -5.02 -5.39 -16.25
N TYR A 40 -4.16 -6.32 -16.66
CA TYR A 40 -2.96 -6.67 -15.92
C TYR A 40 -2.06 -5.43 -15.77
N ARG A 41 -1.70 -5.11 -14.55
CA ARG A 41 -0.73 -4.07 -14.23
C ARG A 41 0.49 -4.74 -13.61
N PRO A 42 1.63 -4.76 -14.29
CA PRO A 42 2.82 -5.50 -13.84
C PRO A 42 3.39 -4.99 -12.50
N HIS A 43 2.99 -3.79 -12.08
CA HIS A 43 3.47 -3.20 -10.83
C HIS A 43 2.34 -2.50 -10.08
N ALA A 44 2.39 -2.57 -8.76
CA ALA A 44 1.51 -1.79 -7.89
C ALA A 44 1.71 -0.28 -8.14
N PRO A 45 0.65 0.54 -8.11
CA PRO A 45 0.80 1.98 -8.23
C PRO A 45 1.64 2.55 -7.10
N LEU A 46 2.61 3.42 -7.43
CA LEU A 46 3.46 4.08 -6.45
C LEU A 46 2.64 5.14 -5.70
N THR A 47 2.14 4.76 -4.54
CA THR A 47 1.40 5.65 -3.65
C THR A 47 2.08 5.72 -2.29
N ARG A 48 1.85 6.80 -1.53
CA ARG A 48 2.34 6.93 -0.15
C ARG A 48 2.00 5.70 0.70
N ARG A 49 0.72 5.26 0.66
CA ARG A 49 0.25 4.10 1.40
C ARG A 49 1.01 2.83 1.01
N ALA A 50 1.25 2.63 -0.28
CA ALA A 50 1.94 1.45 -0.78
C ALA A 50 3.42 1.45 -0.38
N VAL A 51 4.12 2.59 -0.42
CA VAL A 51 5.51 2.69 0.07
C VAL A 51 5.58 2.43 1.58
N PHE A 52 4.66 3.00 2.37
CA PHE A 52 4.63 2.75 3.81
C PHE A 52 4.35 1.27 4.13
N ALA A 53 3.48 0.61 3.37
CA ALA A 53 3.23 -0.83 3.54
C ALA A 53 4.47 -1.67 3.17
N ARG A 54 5.16 -1.37 2.05
CA ARG A 54 6.40 -2.03 1.65
C ARG A 54 7.48 -1.92 2.71
N ASP A 55 7.63 -0.72 3.28
CA ASP A 55 8.68 -0.39 4.24
C ASP A 55 8.24 -0.61 5.70
N LEU A 56 7.07 -1.26 5.92
CA LEU A 56 6.50 -1.56 7.24
C LEU A 56 6.34 -0.31 8.12
N SER A 57 6.00 0.83 7.50
CA SER A 57 5.92 2.14 8.18
C SER A 57 7.19 2.51 8.96
N THR A 58 8.34 2.02 8.51
CA THR A 58 9.64 2.17 9.18
C THR A 58 10.58 3.03 8.32
N CYS A 59 11.25 3.97 8.95
CA CYS A 59 12.27 4.80 8.31
C CYS A 59 13.43 3.96 7.81
N GLN A 60 13.70 3.98 6.49
CA GLN A 60 14.73 3.17 5.88
C GLN A 60 16.17 3.65 6.16
N TYR A 61 16.32 4.75 6.90
CA TYR A 61 17.62 5.27 7.32
C TYR A 61 17.97 4.95 8.77
N CYS A 62 17.00 4.96 9.70
CA CYS A 62 17.30 4.81 11.14
C CYS A 62 16.39 3.79 11.86
N GLY A 63 15.40 3.19 11.20
CA GLY A 63 14.50 2.22 11.81
C GLY A 63 13.36 2.81 12.66
N ALA A 64 13.31 4.13 12.87
CA ALA A 64 12.21 4.76 13.61
C ALA A 64 10.90 4.76 12.78
N ALA A 65 9.77 5.11 13.40
CA ALA A 65 8.50 5.27 12.68
C ALA A 65 8.63 6.29 11.54
N ALA A 66 8.13 5.91 10.37
CA ALA A 66 8.17 6.75 9.18
C ALA A 66 6.96 7.69 9.14
N GLU A 67 7.21 8.92 8.70
CA GLU A 67 6.20 9.97 8.55
C GLU A 67 6.18 10.58 7.16
N ASN A 68 7.25 10.42 6.39
CA ASN A 68 7.46 11.04 5.08
C ASN A 68 7.84 10.02 4.01
N LEU A 69 7.67 10.41 2.74
CA LEU A 69 8.36 9.79 1.63
C LEU A 69 9.61 10.59 1.30
N ASP A 70 10.70 9.90 1.01
CA ASP A 70 11.92 10.51 0.54
C ASP A 70 12.41 9.86 -0.76
N HIS A 71 13.04 10.66 -1.62
CA HIS A 71 13.70 10.17 -2.81
C HIS A 71 15.18 9.90 -2.50
N VAL A 72 15.60 8.66 -2.69
CA VAL A 72 17.00 8.23 -2.45
C VAL A 72 17.94 9.14 -3.25
N ILE A 73 17.73 9.25 -4.56
CA ILE A 73 18.34 10.29 -5.39
C ILE A 73 17.34 11.45 -5.46
N PRO A 74 17.70 12.64 -4.99
CA PRO A 74 16.78 13.79 -4.98
C PRO A 74 16.25 14.14 -6.36
N ARG A 75 15.01 14.60 -6.43
CA ARG A 75 14.40 15.05 -7.70
C ARG A 75 15.18 16.22 -8.34
N SER A 76 15.73 17.10 -7.52
CA SER A 76 16.62 18.21 -7.96
C SER A 76 17.88 17.70 -8.68
N ARG A 77 18.26 16.44 -8.44
CA ARG A 77 19.42 15.78 -9.05
C ARG A 77 19.03 14.71 -10.08
N GLY A 78 17.81 14.80 -10.64
CA GLY A 78 17.33 13.88 -11.67
C GLY A 78 16.74 12.58 -11.14
N GLY A 79 16.53 12.43 -9.83
CA GLY A 79 15.90 11.24 -9.24
C GLY A 79 14.45 11.09 -9.70
N LEU A 80 14.11 9.91 -10.23
CA LEU A 80 12.77 9.59 -10.70
C LEU A 80 11.82 9.29 -9.54
N HIS A 81 10.53 9.58 -9.74
CA HIS A 81 9.48 9.11 -8.83
C HIS A 81 9.11 7.68 -9.19
N ALA A 82 9.97 6.74 -8.80
CA ALA A 82 9.88 5.31 -9.09
C ALA A 82 10.07 4.49 -7.82
N TRP A 83 9.58 3.26 -7.84
CA TRP A 83 9.66 2.34 -6.70
C TRP A 83 11.09 2.13 -6.19
N GLU A 84 12.06 2.11 -7.09
CA GLU A 84 13.48 1.89 -6.82
C GLU A 84 14.17 3.14 -6.26
N ASN A 85 13.48 4.27 -6.23
CA ASN A 85 14.04 5.55 -5.78
C ASN A 85 13.27 6.20 -4.63
N VAL A 86 12.17 5.61 -4.15
CA VAL A 86 11.34 6.18 -3.07
C VAL A 86 11.33 5.25 -1.87
N VAL A 87 11.55 5.83 -0.67
CA VAL A 87 11.56 5.11 0.61
C VAL A 87 10.73 5.85 1.65
N ALA A 88 10.25 5.09 2.66
CA ALA A 88 9.66 5.68 3.85
C ALA A 88 10.76 6.24 4.76
N SER A 89 10.57 7.43 5.31
CA SER A 89 11.54 8.11 6.16
C SER A 89 10.87 8.83 7.34
N CYS A 90 11.56 8.96 8.45
CA CYS A 90 11.14 9.85 9.54
C CYS A 90 11.49 11.30 9.21
N ARG A 91 10.80 12.23 9.87
CA ARG A 91 10.99 13.67 9.66
C ARG A 91 12.45 14.11 9.90
N LYS A 92 13.09 13.57 10.95
CA LYS A 92 14.48 13.90 11.31
C LYS A 92 15.47 13.49 10.20
N CYS A 93 15.40 12.26 9.71
CA CYS A 93 16.29 11.78 8.65
C CYS A 93 16.03 12.50 7.34
N ASN A 94 14.76 12.72 6.98
CA ASN A 94 14.41 13.45 5.78
C ASN A 94 14.97 14.89 5.79
N ALA A 95 14.77 15.61 6.90
CA ALA A 95 15.30 16.96 7.07
C ALA A 95 16.84 17.01 7.07
N ARG A 96 17.51 16.00 7.68
CA ARG A 96 18.98 15.93 7.68
C ARG A 96 19.55 15.55 6.30
N LYS A 97 18.85 14.74 5.52
CA LYS A 97 19.30 14.33 4.20
C LYS A 97 19.20 15.46 3.19
N GLU A 98 18.14 16.27 3.25
CA GLU A 98 17.90 17.36 2.32
C GLU A 98 17.95 16.90 0.84
N ASP A 99 18.67 17.64 -0.02
CA ASP A 99 18.86 17.36 -1.44
C ASP A 99 20.13 16.53 -1.73
N ARG A 100 20.65 15.83 -0.71
CA ARG A 100 21.82 14.94 -0.81
C ARG A 100 21.41 13.50 -1.03
N THR A 101 22.30 12.71 -1.62
CA THR A 101 22.14 11.25 -1.61
C THR A 101 22.35 10.70 -0.18
N PRO A 102 21.87 9.48 0.13
CA PRO A 102 22.11 8.88 1.44
C PRO A 102 23.60 8.85 1.81
N HIS A 103 24.45 8.46 0.87
CA HIS A 103 25.89 8.38 1.09
C HIS A 103 26.48 9.75 1.48
N GLU A 104 26.15 10.82 0.75
CA GLU A 104 26.60 12.20 1.06
C GLU A 104 26.07 12.71 2.40
N ALA A 105 24.90 12.23 2.83
CA ALA A 105 24.30 12.57 4.12
C ALA A 105 24.80 11.69 5.28
N GLY A 106 25.67 10.71 5.00
CA GLY A 106 26.16 9.75 5.98
C GLY A 106 25.12 8.73 6.42
N PHE A 107 24.18 8.36 5.51
CA PHE A 107 23.17 7.35 5.74
C PHE A 107 23.44 6.09 4.93
N SER A 108 23.07 4.96 5.52
CA SER A 108 22.89 3.68 4.81
C SER A 108 21.42 3.31 4.79
N LEU A 109 20.94 2.73 3.69
CA LEU A 109 19.59 2.18 3.62
C LEU A 109 19.53 0.83 4.34
N LEU A 110 18.51 0.63 5.17
CA LEU A 110 18.24 -0.66 5.81
C LEU A 110 17.88 -1.73 4.78
N ARG A 111 17.18 -1.30 3.72
CA ARG A 111 16.81 -2.14 2.57
C ARG A 111 16.86 -1.31 1.30
N GLN A 112 17.35 -1.90 0.21
CA GLN A 112 17.26 -1.26 -1.10
C GLN A 112 15.78 -1.18 -1.53
N PRO A 113 15.32 -0.01 -2.04
CA PRO A 113 13.96 0.14 -2.53
C PRO A 113 13.74 -0.73 -3.77
N TYR A 114 12.57 -1.34 -3.86
CA TYR A 114 12.18 -2.25 -4.94
C TYR A 114 10.72 -2.04 -5.32
N ALA A 115 10.35 -2.43 -6.54
CA ALA A 115 8.97 -2.47 -6.97
C ALA A 115 8.29 -3.74 -6.41
N PRO A 116 7.20 -3.63 -5.63
CA PRO A 116 6.45 -4.80 -5.18
C PRO A 116 5.86 -5.56 -6.37
N ARG A 117 5.79 -6.90 -6.25
CA ARG A 117 5.11 -7.75 -7.21
C ARG A 117 3.60 -7.50 -7.23
N ASP A 118 2.94 -8.02 -8.26
CA ASP A 118 1.48 -7.98 -8.38
C ASP A 118 0.78 -8.55 -7.14
N GLY A 119 -0.40 -8.02 -6.87
CA GLY A 119 -1.17 -8.40 -5.68
C GLY A 119 -0.79 -7.66 -4.39
N PHE A 120 0.37 -7.01 -4.33
CA PHE A 120 0.80 -6.24 -3.14
C PHE A 120 -0.25 -5.21 -2.68
N HIS A 121 -0.96 -4.58 -3.62
CA HIS A 121 -2.01 -3.61 -3.32
C HIS A 121 -3.25 -4.24 -2.70
N LEU A 122 -3.48 -5.55 -2.88
CA LEU A 122 -4.60 -6.27 -2.27
C LEU A 122 -4.39 -6.50 -0.76
N THR A 123 -3.13 -6.50 -0.32
CA THR A 123 -2.75 -6.73 1.08
C THR A 123 -2.42 -5.45 1.86
N LEU A 124 -2.73 -4.27 1.31
CA LEU A 124 -2.48 -2.96 1.95
C LEU A 124 -3.36 -2.67 3.18
N GLY A 125 -4.17 -3.61 3.61
CA GLY A 125 -5.02 -3.54 4.78
C GLY A 125 -4.69 -4.64 5.78
N ARG A 126 -5.40 -4.62 6.92
CA ARG A 126 -5.43 -5.75 7.84
C ARG A 126 -6.12 -6.91 7.13
N ILE A 127 -5.46 -8.05 7.02
CA ILE A 127 -6.07 -9.30 6.55
C ILE A 127 -7.02 -9.75 7.66
N GLU A 128 -8.30 -9.86 7.36
CA GLU A 128 -9.29 -10.40 8.29
C GLU A 128 -9.22 -11.93 8.30
N PRO A 129 -9.49 -12.58 9.46
CA PRO A 129 -9.59 -14.04 9.52
C PRO A 129 -10.58 -14.56 8.47
N GLY A 130 -10.19 -15.59 7.72
CA GLY A 130 -10.99 -16.17 6.65
C GLY A 130 -10.71 -15.65 5.24
N TRP A 131 -9.88 -14.62 5.09
CA TRP A 131 -9.46 -14.16 3.75
C TRP A 131 -8.35 -15.01 3.14
N GLU A 132 -7.62 -15.78 3.96
CA GLU A 132 -6.48 -16.61 3.53
C GLU A 132 -6.88 -17.56 2.38
N LEU A 133 -8.08 -18.12 2.41
CA LEU A 133 -8.61 -19.01 1.38
C LEU A 133 -8.77 -18.34 0.00
N TYR A 134 -8.85 -17.00 -0.04
CA TYR A 134 -9.08 -16.20 -1.24
C TYR A 134 -7.84 -15.41 -1.69
N LEU A 135 -6.79 -15.39 -0.88
CA LEU A 135 -5.54 -14.67 -1.18
C LEU A 135 -4.42 -15.59 -1.65
N ALA A 136 -4.58 -16.91 -1.54
CA ALA A 136 -3.58 -17.93 -1.86
C ALA A 136 -3.59 -18.38 -3.33
N SER A 137 -4.20 -17.62 -4.24
CA SER A 137 -4.28 -17.97 -5.69
C SER A 137 -3.26 -17.20 -6.51
#